data_50d0b2f1706f842f17cf10c4e409ab35
#
_entry.id   50d0b2f1706f842f17cf10c4e409ab35
#
_cell.length_a   1.000
_cell.length_b   1.000
_cell.length_c   1.000
_cell.angle_alpha   90.00
_cell.angle_beta   90.00
_cell.angle_gamma   90.00
#
_symmetry.space_group_name_H-M   'P 1'
#
loop_
_entity.id
_entity.type
_entity.pdbx_description
1 polymer ?
#
loop_
_entity_poly.entity_id
_entity_poly.type
_entity_poly.pdbx_seq_one_letter_code
_entity_poly.pdbx_strand_id
1 'polypeptide(L)'
;MDYATDLLLAFLWMFNFLVLPAITYGSALALGALGVTLVFGILRFANFAHGDMMAFGAMVSLICVELLNQFGIFTYPFPAGLLVLPVAMLLTGLLAISLDKTVYGYYRRIKSPPVVLVMSSIGVMFLLNGLTRLIKGTNLTAFNGKRVFAIDSVDATALTEQMGKGAVRIKTDFVTQ
;
A
#
# COMPACT_ATOMS: atom_id res chain seq x y z
N MET A 1 12.29 12.95 -37.21
CA MET A 1 12.14 12.99 -35.74
C MET A 1 13.53 12.95 -35.17
N ASP A 2 13.89 13.95 -34.37
CA ASP A 2 15.27 14.13 -33.94
C ASP A 2 15.64 13.11 -32.85
N TYR A 3 16.84 12.58 -32.92
CA TYR A 3 17.40 11.63 -31.93
C TYR A 3 17.25 12.13 -30.48
N ALA A 4 17.28 13.45 -30.31
CA ALA A 4 17.04 14.11 -29.02
C ALA A 4 15.61 13.94 -28.49
N THR A 5 14.61 13.95 -29.37
CA THR A 5 13.19 13.73 -28.96
C THR A 5 12.94 12.28 -28.56
N ASP A 6 13.52 11.32 -29.27
CA ASP A 6 13.40 9.90 -28.95
C ASP A 6 14.11 9.58 -27.62
N LEU A 7 15.27 10.19 -27.36
CA LEU A 7 16.00 10.05 -26.09
C LEU A 7 15.21 10.64 -24.93
N LEU A 8 14.58 11.80 -25.10
CA LEU A 8 13.77 12.46 -24.08
C LEU A 8 12.51 11.64 -23.77
N LEU A 9 11.85 11.09 -24.80
CA LEU A 9 10.71 10.21 -24.64
C LEU A 9 11.08 8.91 -23.91
N ALA A 10 12.21 8.31 -24.22
CA ALA A 10 12.71 7.12 -23.52
C ALA A 10 13.02 7.41 -22.04
N PHE A 11 13.61 8.57 -21.76
CA PHE A 11 13.89 9.00 -20.39
C PHE A 11 12.59 9.22 -19.58
N LEU A 12 11.61 9.91 -20.16
CA LEU A 12 10.30 10.13 -19.54
C LEU A 12 9.57 8.80 -19.30
N TRP A 13 9.65 7.87 -20.24
CA TRP A 13 9.09 6.54 -20.07
C TRP A 13 9.74 5.78 -18.91
N MET A 14 11.08 5.75 -18.88
CA MET A 14 11.84 5.12 -17.79
C MET A 14 11.49 5.75 -16.44
N PHE A 15 11.39 7.07 -16.36
CA PHE A 15 11.06 7.78 -15.13
C PHE A 15 9.67 7.41 -14.62
N ASN A 16 8.65 7.43 -15.50
CA ASN A 16 7.27 7.13 -15.14
C ASN A 16 7.03 5.66 -14.80
N PHE A 17 7.65 4.74 -15.54
CA PHE A 17 7.37 3.31 -15.40
C PHE A 17 8.33 2.56 -14.47
N LEU A 18 9.51 3.09 -14.25
CA LEU A 18 10.50 2.44 -13.39
C LEU A 18 10.76 3.24 -12.12
N VAL A 19 11.12 4.52 -12.24
CA VAL A 19 11.56 5.33 -11.09
C VAL A 19 10.40 5.68 -10.16
N LEU A 20 9.28 6.14 -10.69
CA LEU A 20 8.12 6.55 -9.90
C LEU A 20 7.51 5.38 -9.10
N PRO A 21 7.23 4.21 -9.70
CA PRO A 21 6.79 3.04 -8.95
C PRO A 21 7.84 2.55 -7.94
N ALA A 22 9.13 2.57 -8.29
CA ALA A 22 10.19 2.15 -7.37
C ALA A 22 10.25 3.03 -6.11
N ILE A 23 10.10 4.36 -6.25
CA ILE A 23 10.04 5.28 -5.12
C ILE A 23 8.80 5.03 -4.27
N THR A 24 7.63 4.82 -4.87
CA THR A 24 6.39 4.56 -4.14
C THR A 24 6.44 3.24 -3.38
N TYR A 25 6.90 2.17 -3.99
CA TYR A 25 7.09 0.89 -3.30
C TYR A 25 8.17 0.97 -2.23
N GLY A 26 9.30 1.64 -2.53
CA GLY A 26 10.38 1.84 -1.57
C GLY A 26 9.96 2.63 -0.35
N SER A 27 9.18 3.70 -0.52
CA SER A 27 8.65 4.50 0.59
C SER A 27 7.66 3.73 1.45
N ALA A 28 6.78 2.92 0.85
CA ALA A 28 5.86 2.06 1.59
C ALA A 28 6.60 1.01 2.43
N LEU A 29 7.63 0.37 1.84
CA LEU A 29 8.48 -0.58 2.58
C LEU A 29 9.27 0.10 3.70
N ALA A 30 9.79 1.30 3.47
CA ALA A 30 10.51 2.09 4.48
C ALA A 30 9.61 2.45 5.66
N LEU A 31 8.35 2.87 5.42
CA LEU A 31 7.38 3.12 6.49
C LEU A 31 7.07 1.86 7.28
N GLY A 32 6.91 0.71 6.61
CA GLY A 32 6.72 -0.58 7.26
C GLY A 32 7.91 -0.96 8.15
N ALA A 33 9.14 -0.80 7.65
CA ALA A 33 10.36 -1.08 8.39
C ALA A 33 10.51 -0.16 9.61
N LEU A 34 10.23 1.13 9.47
CA LEU A 34 10.20 2.08 10.59
C LEU A 34 9.18 1.68 11.66
N GLY A 35 7.98 1.26 11.24
CA GLY A 35 6.97 0.76 12.17
C GLY A 35 7.44 -0.44 12.98
N VAL A 36 8.04 -1.43 12.33
CA VAL A 36 8.59 -2.62 13.01
C VAL A 36 9.71 -2.23 13.97
N THR A 37 10.64 -1.37 13.56
CA THR A 37 11.76 -0.94 14.42
C THR A 37 11.30 -0.15 15.64
N LEU A 38 10.31 0.73 15.49
CA LEU A 38 9.71 1.47 16.62
C LEU A 38 9.03 0.53 17.60
N VAL A 39 8.22 -0.41 17.11
CA VAL A 39 7.54 -1.39 17.96
C VAL A 39 8.56 -2.26 18.70
N PHE A 40 9.59 -2.74 18.00
CA PHE A 40 10.68 -3.52 18.62
C PHE A 40 11.46 -2.70 19.66
N GLY A 41 11.75 -1.44 19.38
CA GLY A 41 12.45 -0.54 20.31
C GLY A 41 11.69 -0.31 21.61
N ILE A 42 10.35 -0.20 21.55
CA ILE A 42 9.49 0.07 22.70
C ILE A 42 9.17 -1.23 23.45
N LEU A 43 8.75 -2.26 22.74
CA LEU A 43 8.23 -3.49 23.33
C LEU A 43 9.33 -4.54 23.63
N ARG A 44 10.52 -4.39 23.04
CA ARG A 44 11.67 -5.31 23.12
C ARG A 44 11.34 -6.76 22.72
N PHE A 45 10.34 -6.93 21.86
CA PHE A 45 10.07 -8.22 21.19
C PHE A 45 9.61 -7.97 19.75
N ALA A 46 9.85 -8.95 18.86
CA ALA A 46 9.43 -8.90 17.47
C ALA A 46 7.91 -9.14 17.38
N ASN A 47 7.16 -8.13 16.93
CA ASN A 47 5.72 -8.26 16.71
C ASN A 47 5.44 -8.66 15.25
N PHE A 48 5.21 -9.96 15.04
CA PHE A 48 4.90 -10.50 13.71
C PHE A 48 3.54 -10.06 13.16
N ALA A 49 2.60 -9.65 14.03
CA ALA A 49 1.29 -9.17 13.61
C ALA A 49 1.33 -7.79 12.92
N HIS A 50 2.47 -7.08 12.94
CA HIS A 50 2.56 -5.72 12.40
C HIS A 50 2.24 -5.66 10.89
N GLY A 51 2.75 -6.61 10.10
CA GLY A 51 2.47 -6.70 8.67
C GLY A 51 0.99 -6.91 8.36
N ASP A 52 0.32 -7.82 9.10
CA ASP A 52 -1.10 -8.07 8.92
C ASP A 52 -1.99 -6.93 9.42
N MET A 53 -1.53 -6.15 10.42
CA MET A 53 -2.19 -4.89 10.80
C MET A 53 -2.15 -3.86 9.66
N MET A 54 -1.03 -3.75 8.94
CA MET A 54 -0.95 -2.88 7.75
C MET A 54 -1.88 -3.37 6.64
N ALA A 55 -1.91 -4.68 6.36
CA ALA A 55 -2.82 -5.29 5.39
C ALA A 55 -4.30 -5.08 5.77
N PHE A 56 -4.62 -5.22 7.06
CA PHE A 56 -5.97 -4.93 7.57
C PHE A 56 -6.35 -3.47 7.38
N GLY A 57 -5.43 -2.53 7.65
CA GLY A 57 -5.65 -1.10 7.41
C GLY A 57 -5.92 -0.77 5.94
N ALA A 58 -5.17 -1.40 5.03
CA ALA A 58 -5.41 -1.28 3.60
C ALA A 58 -6.79 -1.83 3.21
N MET A 59 -7.20 -2.97 3.77
CA MET A 59 -8.54 -3.53 3.55
C MET A 59 -9.64 -2.60 4.04
N VAL A 60 -9.51 -2.04 5.23
CA VAL A 60 -10.48 -1.08 5.79
C VAL A 60 -10.61 0.14 4.87
N SER A 61 -9.50 0.67 4.35
CA SER A 61 -9.55 1.79 3.42
C SER A 61 -10.27 1.44 2.11
N LEU A 62 -10.06 0.22 1.57
CA LEU A 62 -10.79 -0.28 0.40
C LEU A 62 -12.29 -0.35 0.64
N ILE A 63 -12.71 -0.90 1.77
CA ILE A 63 -14.14 -1.00 2.14
C ILE A 63 -14.77 0.39 2.27
N CYS A 64 -14.08 1.33 2.91
CA CYS A 64 -14.57 2.68 3.06
C CYS A 64 -14.71 3.40 1.71
N VAL A 65 -13.78 3.23 0.79
CA VAL A 65 -13.88 3.77 -0.58
C VAL A 65 -15.06 3.16 -1.33
N GLU A 66 -15.26 1.84 -1.19
CA GLU A 66 -16.36 1.13 -1.84
C GLU A 66 -17.72 1.59 -1.31
N LEU A 67 -17.83 1.81 0.00
CA LEU A 67 -19.03 2.40 0.63
C LEU A 67 -19.29 3.82 0.14
N LEU A 68 -18.27 4.69 0.09
CA LEU A 68 -18.43 6.04 -0.45
C LEU A 68 -18.95 6.03 -1.89
N ASN A 69 -18.41 5.14 -2.71
CA ASN A 69 -18.86 4.98 -4.10
C ASN A 69 -20.31 4.49 -4.20
N GLN A 70 -20.75 3.60 -3.29
CA GLN A 70 -22.15 3.14 -3.24
C GLN A 70 -23.13 4.25 -2.85
N PHE A 71 -22.73 5.15 -1.95
CA PHE A 71 -23.52 6.30 -1.57
C PHE A 71 -23.51 7.45 -2.58
N GLY A 72 -22.78 7.30 -3.70
CA GLY A 72 -22.71 8.30 -4.77
C GLY A 72 -22.01 9.61 -4.33
N ILE A 73 -21.24 9.59 -3.28
CA ILE A 73 -20.48 10.74 -2.79
C ILE A 73 -19.22 10.87 -3.63
N PHE A 74 -19.38 11.38 -4.86
CA PHE A 74 -18.26 11.74 -5.71
C PHE A 74 -17.77 13.13 -5.32
N THR A 75 -16.67 13.18 -4.58
CA THR A 75 -16.03 14.45 -4.18
C THR A 75 -15.04 14.88 -5.27
N TYR A 76 -15.51 15.56 -6.27
CA TYR A 76 -14.64 16.30 -7.19
C TYR A 76 -14.27 17.65 -6.54
N PRO A 77 -13.01 18.08 -6.46
CA PRO A 77 -11.79 17.59 -7.14
C PRO A 77 -10.88 16.66 -6.32
N PHE A 78 -11.28 16.26 -5.12
CA PHE A 78 -10.43 15.43 -4.23
C PHE A 78 -10.65 13.93 -4.51
N PRO A 79 -9.57 13.13 -4.67
CA PRO A 79 -9.69 11.69 -4.80
C PRO A 79 -10.30 11.09 -3.52
N ALA A 80 -11.34 10.28 -3.69
CA ALA A 80 -12.05 9.62 -2.58
C ALA A 80 -11.11 8.86 -1.63
N GLY A 81 -10.01 8.33 -2.15
CA GLY A 81 -8.98 7.65 -1.35
C GLY A 81 -8.33 8.53 -0.30
N LEU A 82 -8.10 9.83 -0.58
CA LEU A 82 -7.51 10.76 0.39
C LEU A 82 -8.47 11.11 1.53
N LEU A 83 -9.77 11.22 1.24
CA LEU A 83 -10.78 11.48 2.26
C LEU A 83 -10.99 10.30 3.21
N VAL A 84 -10.84 9.09 2.71
CA VAL A 84 -10.99 7.86 3.49
C VAL A 84 -9.77 7.57 4.37
N LEU A 85 -8.58 8.05 3.99
CA LEU A 85 -7.33 7.81 4.72
C LEU A 85 -7.43 8.08 6.23
N PRO A 86 -7.88 9.27 6.72
CA PRO A 86 -7.94 9.55 8.15
C PRO A 86 -8.93 8.62 8.88
N VAL A 87 -10.03 8.24 8.24
CA VAL A 87 -11.01 7.32 8.83
C VAL A 87 -10.41 5.92 8.95
N ALA A 88 -9.75 5.42 7.90
CA ALA A 88 -9.07 4.14 7.91
C ALA A 88 -7.94 4.10 8.96
N MET A 89 -7.18 5.18 9.11
CA MET A 89 -6.15 5.31 10.14
C MET A 89 -6.73 5.24 11.55
N LEU A 90 -7.85 5.93 11.82
CA LEU A 90 -8.52 5.88 13.12
C LEU A 90 -9.03 4.48 13.44
N LEU A 91 -9.71 3.82 12.50
CA LEU A 91 -10.23 2.46 12.68
C LEU A 91 -9.11 1.45 12.94
N THR A 92 -8.03 1.51 12.15
CA THR A 92 -6.87 0.64 12.33
C THR A 92 -6.14 0.92 13.63
N GLY A 93 -6.02 2.20 14.02
CA GLY A 93 -5.46 2.60 15.30
C GLY A 93 -6.25 2.10 16.49
N LEU A 94 -7.58 2.19 16.44
CA LEU A 94 -8.48 1.64 17.48
C LEU A 94 -8.33 0.12 17.60
N LEU A 95 -8.24 -0.58 16.48
CA LEU A 95 -7.98 -2.02 16.46
C LEU A 95 -6.62 -2.35 17.08
N ALA A 96 -5.58 -1.60 16.75
CA ALA A 96 -4.25 -1.79 17.32
C ALA A 96 -4.24 -1.59 18.84
N ILE A 97 -4.89 -0.55 19.34
CA ILE A 97 -5.05 -0.29 20.79
C ILE A 97 -5.86 -1.39 21.46
N SER A 98 -6.90 -1.87 20.82
CA SER A 98 -7.74 -2.96 21.33
C SER A 98 -6.92 -4.25 21.48
N LEU A 99 -6.14 -4.61 20.47
CA LEU A 99 -5.25 -5.78 20.51
C LEU A 99 -4.14 -5.62 21.56
N ASP A 100 -3.58 -4.41 21.69
CA ASP A 100 -2.57 -4.15 22.71
C ASP A 100 -3.14 -4.34 24.12
N LYS A 101 -4.34 -3.82 24.41
CA LYS A 101 -4.97 -3.95 25.74
C LYS A 101 -5.42 -5.37 26.03
N THR A 102 -5.98 -6.07 25.05
CA THR A 102 -6.60 -7.39 25.26
C THR A 102 -5.56 -8.50 25.29
N VAL A 103 -4.62 -8.49 24.33
CA VAL A 103 -3.66 -9.57 24.19
C VAL A 103 -2.33 -9.23 24.88
N TYR A 104 -1.63 -8.18 24.39
CA TYR A 104 -0.30 -7.86 24.90
C TYR A 104 -0.31 -7.29 26.32
N GLY A 105 -1.34 -6.53 26.68
CA GLY A 105 -1.49 -5.98 28.03
C GLY A 105 -1.65 -7.07 29.10
N TYR A 106 -2.37 -8.14 28.78
CA TYR A 106 -2.51 -9.28 29.67
C TYR A 106 -1.16 -9.96 29.96
N TYR A 107 -0.41 -10.31 28.89
CA TYR A 107 0.89 -10.97 29.03
C TYR A 107 1.96 -10.08 29.69
N ARG A 108 1.90 -8.76 29.48
CA ARG A 108 2.78 -7.82 30.20
C ARG A 108 2.48 -7.76 31.69
N ARG A 109 1.20 -7.85 32.09
CA ARG A 109 0.81 -7.83 33.51
C ARG A 109 1.33 -9.04 34.28
N ILE A 110 1.30 -10.22 33.68
CA ILE A 110 1.83 -11.46 34.29
C ILE A 110 3.36 -11.58 34.12
N LYS A 111 4.04 -10.54 33.65
CA LYS A 111 5.50 -10.51 33.42
C LYS A 111 6.00 -11.74 32.65
N SER A 112 5.26 -12.14 31.61
CA SER A 112 5.62 -13.27 30.75
C SER A 112 6.96 -13.05 30.05
N PRO A 113 7.75 -14.11 29.82
CA PRO A 113 9.00 -14.00 29.07
C PRO A 113 8.72 -13.51 27.63
N PRO A 114 9.68 -12.81 26.99
CA PRO A 114 9.51 -12.25 25.63
C PRO A 114 9.08 -13.26 24.57
N VAL A 115 9.46 -14.52 24.72
CA VAL A 115 9.09 -15.61 23.81
C VAL A 115 7.57 -15.83 23.78
N VAL A 116 6.88 -15.69 24.91
CA VAL A 116 5.41 -15.82 24.96
C VAL A 116 4.73 -14.68 24.23
N LEU A 117 5.27 -13.46 24.30
CA LEU A 117 4.77 -12.31 23.55
C LEU A 117 4.94 -12.50 22.04
N VAL A 118 6.07 -13.07 21.61
CA VAL A 118 6.32 -13.42 20.20
C VAL A 118 5.30 -14.47 19.72
N MET A 119 5.09 -15.56 20.49
CA MET A 119 4.08 -16.58 20.15
C MET A 119 2.68 -16.00 20.07
N SER A 120 2.32 -15.10 21.01
CA SER A 120 1.06 -14.40 21.01
C SER A 120 0.90 -13.51 19.76
N SER A 121 1.97 -12.84 19.31
CA SER A 121 1.93 -12.02 18.10
C SER A 121 1.68 -12.84 16.82
N ILE A 122 2.20 -14.08 16.77
CA ILE A 122 1.90 -15.01 15.67
C ILE A 122 0.41 -15.41 15.70
N GLY A 123 -0.17 -15.65 16.88
CA GLY A 123 -1.60 -15.90 17.02
C GLY A 123 -2.46 -14.75 16.51
N VAL A 124 -2.09 -13.52 16.88
CA VAL A 124 -2.77 -12.29 16.37
C VAL A 124 -2.62 -12.15 14.86
N MET A 125 -1.43 -12.46 14.31
CA MET A 125 -1.18 -12.47 12.87
C MET A 125 -2.18 -13.38 12.14
N PHE A 126 -2.33 -14.63 12.58
CA PHE A 126 -3.29 -15.58 11.98
C PHE A 126 -4.74 -15.11 12.14
N LEU A 127 -5.09 -14.53 13.27
CA LEU A 127 -6.42 -13.99 13.52
C LEU A 127 -6.74 -12.85 12.54
N LEU A 128 -5.84 -11.88 12.37
CA LEU A 128 -6.02 -10.76 11.44
C LEU A 128 -6.09 -11.23 9.98
N ASN A 129 -5.22 -12.16 9.59
CA ASN A 129 -5.22 -12.74 8.26
C ASN A 129 -6.53 -13.48 7.97
N GLY A 130 -7.02 -14.29 8.92
CA GLY A 130 -8.31 -14.96 8.83
C GLY A 130 -9.48 -13.98 8.72
N LEU A 131 -9.47 -12.92 9.54
CA LEU A 131 -10.50 -11.88 9.52
C LEU A 131 -10.53 -11.12 8.19
N THR A 132 -9.37 -10.78 7.66
CA THR A 132 -9.23 -10.12 6.36
C THR A 132 -9.82 -10.98 5.24
N ARG A 133 -9.53 -12.28 5.25
CA ARG A 133 -10.06 -13.25 4.27
C ARG A 133 -11.55 -13.49 4.40
N LEU A 134 -12.08 -13.48 5.63
CA LEU A 134 -13.51 -13.62 5.88
C LEU A 134 -14.31 -12.45 5.31
N ILE A 135 -13.79 -11.23 5.43
CA ILE A 135 -14.49 -10.01 5.00
C ILE A 135 -14.41 -9.82 3.48
N LYS A 136 -13.24 -9.98 2.88
CA LYS A 136 -13.00 -9.72 1.44
C LYS A 136 -12.93 -10.97 0.58
N GLY A 137 -12.92 -12.17 1.17
CA GLY A 137 -12.68 -13.42 0.47
C GLY A 137 -11.21 -13.58 0.07
N THR A 138 -10.94 -14.57 -0.78
CA THR A 138 -9.59 -14.88 -1.28
C THR A 138 -9.21 -14.11 -2.53
N ASN A 139 -10.11 -13.32 -3.09
CA ASN A 139 -9.86 -12.57 -4.33
C ASN A 139 -8.96 -11.38 -4.08
N LEU A 140 -7.96 -11.23 -4.95
CA LEU A 140 -7.10 -10.04 -4.98
C LEU A 140 -7.93 -8.82 -5.40
N THR A 141 -8.23 -7.96 -4.43
CA THR A 141 -8.83 -6.65 -4.73
C THR A 141 -7.73 -5.63 -4.89
N ALA A 142 -7.56 -5.14 -6.12
CA ALA A 142 -6.68 -4.03 -6.41
C ALA A 142 -7.45 -2.71 -6.38
N PHE A 143 -6.82 -1.63 -5.92
CA PHE A 143 -7.35 -0.30 -6.12
C PHE A 143 -7.43 -0.01 -7.62
N ASN A 144 -8.62 0.16 -8.15
CA ASN A 144 -8.77 0.64 -9.50
C ASN A 144 -8.47 2.15 -9.51
N GLY A 145 -7.28 2.52 -10.00
CA GLY A 145 -6.79 3.89 -9.98
C GLY A 145 -7.73 4.90 -10.63
N LYS A 146 -8.48 4.50 -11.66
CA LYS A 146 -9.52 5.34 -12.29
C LYS A 146 -10.68 5.68 -11.36
N ARG A 147 -11.01 4.82 -10.40
CA ARG A 147 -12.10 5.08 -9.43
C ARG A 147 -11.60 5.80 -8.17
N VAL A 148 -10.33 5.62 -7.81
CA VAL A 148 -9.76 6.20 -6.59
C VAL A 148 -9.21 7.60 -6.82
N PHE A 149 -8.60 7.82 -7.98
CA PHE A 149 -8.00 9.09 -8.36
C PHE A 149 -8.73 9.64 -9.57
N ALA A 150 -9.94 9.97 -9.59
CA ALA A 150 -10.75 10.54 -10.69
C ALA A 150 -9.93 11.46 -11.64
N ILE A 151 -8.85 10.92 -12.21
CA ILE A 151 -8.09 11.55 -13.28
C ILE A 151 -8.80 11.13 -14.57
N ASP A 152 -9.90 11.83 -14.85
CA ASP A 152 -10.49 11.77 -16.17
C ASP A 152 -9.55 12.46 -17.15
N SER A 153 -9.22 11.70 -18.18
CA SER A 153 -8.85 12.17 -19.52
C SER A 153 -7.65 13.13 -19.67
N VAL A 154 -6.49 12.68 -19.34
CA VAL A 154 -5.41 12.82 -20.31
C VAL A 154 -5.28 11.45 -20.97
N ASP A 155 -5.23 11.37 -22.31
CA ASP A 155 -5.00 10.11 -23.04
C ASP A 155 -3.58 9.58 -22.71
N ALA A 156 -3.40 9.20 -21.46
CA ALA A 156 -2.15 8.66 -20.93
C ALA A 156 -1.75 7.39 -21.68
N THR A 157 -2.73 6.69 -22.27
CA THR A 157 -2.49 5.52 -23.11
C THR A 157 -1.78 5.90 -24.42
N ALA A 158 -2.15 6.99 -25.07
CA ALA A 158 -1.49 7.45 -26.29
C ALA A 158 -0.08 7.95 -26.02
N LEU A 159 0.12 8.68 -24.91
CA LEU A 159 1.44 9.13 -24.47
C LEU A 159 2.35 7.98 -24.07
N THR A 160 1.83 6.99 -23.32
CA THR A 160 2.59 5.79 -22.93
C THR A 160 2.99 4.94 -24.13
N GLU A 161 2.10 4.82 -25.13
CA GLU A 161 2.40 4.11 -26.36
C GLU A 161 3.47 4.82 -27.18
N GLN A 162 3.40 6.15 -27.30
CA GLN A 162 4.42 6.94 -28.00
C GLN A 162 5.78 6.88 -27.30
N MET A 163 5.83 7.00 -25.97
CA MET A 163 7.05 6.90 -25.18
C MET A 163 7.66 5.49 -25.27
N GLY A 164 6.81 4.45 -25.25
CA GLY A 164 7.27 3.06 -25.43
C GLY A 164 7.86 2.79 -26.81
N LYS A 165 7.27 3.34 -27.86
CA LYS A 165 7.79 3.24 -29.24
C LYS A 165 9.16 3.94 -29.38
N GLY A 166 9.34 5.10 -28.74
CA GLY A 166 10.63 5.80 -28.71
C GLY A 166 11.74 4.97 -28.02
N ALA A 167 11.44 4.39 -26.87
CA ALA A 167 12.35 3.55 -26.12
C ALA A 167 12.77 2.27 -26.89
N VAL A 168 11.83 1.63 -27.59
CA VAL A 168 12.09 0.46 -28.42
C VAL A 168 12.98 0.83 -29.61
N ARG A 169 12.75 1.99 -30.25
CA ARG A 169 13.55 2.45 -31.38
C ARG A 169 15.02 2.69 -30.99
N ILE A 170 15.26 3.33 -29.85
CA ILE A 170 16.62 3.53 -29.33
C ILE A 170 17.30 2.19 -29.08
N LYS A 171 16.59 1.22 -28.47
CA LYS A 171 17.13 -0.11 -28.21
C LYS A 171 17.53 -0.84 -29.51
N THR A 172 16.73 -0.72 -30.57
CA THR A 172 17.07 -1.33 -31.86
C THR A 172 18.28 -0.68 -32.50
N ASP A 173 18.44 0.63 -32.39
CA ASP A 173 19.59 1.34 -32.94
C ASP A 173 20.92 0.96 -32.26
N PHE A 174 20.89 0.67 -30.95
CA PHE A 174 22.07 0.17 -30.23
C PHE A 174 22.43 -1.28 -30.53
N VAL A 175 21.49 -2.10 -30.99
CA VAL A 175 21.74 -3.53 -31.31
C VAL A 175 22.21 -3.71 -32.76
N THR A 176 21.95 -2.74 -33.63
CA THR A 176 22.29 -2.79 -35.05
C THR A 176 23.63 -2.09 -35.38
N GLN A 177 24.31 -1.47 -34.42
CA GLN A 177 25.68 -0.99 -34.49
C GLN A 177 26.67 -1.97 -33.87
#